data_1be818d7765dbc06ce2de1fb263d527c
#
_entry.id   1be818d7765dbc06ce2de1fb263d527c
#
_cell.length_a   1.000
_cell.length_b   1.000
_cell.length_c   1.000
_cell.angle_alpha   90.00
_cell.angle_beta   90.00
_cell.angle_gamma   90.00
#
_symmetry.space_group_name_H-M   'P 1'
#
loop_
_entity.id
_entity.type
_entity.pdbx_description
1 polymer ?
#
loop_
_entity_poly.entity_id
_entity_poly.type
_entity_poly.pdbx_seq_one_letter_code
_entity_poly.pdbx_strand_id
1 'polypeptide(L)'
;MSHLEQETEIFGLLGYEVYQDWDLLFDYEGGTLTLLDPTVTDACVASLTGGRPVTEVPIEMEGHIACVEACIGECMLRLGIDCGAGGDLLVGRLWESLRPTLTGRRETTLTGADAEARRVRSAKVKRLKIGDREFRRVPTVFNDMSHLNHSLKRGLDGLIGFPILSGQKTVLSYRSGRLIFLP
;
A
#
# COMPACT_ATOMS: atom_id res chain seq x y z
N MET A 1 28.67 -4.34 -3.05
CA MET A 1 28.08 -5.20 -2.02
C MET A 1 26.99 -5.99 -2.71
N SER A 2 27.26 -7.26 -2.94
CA SER A 2 26.37 -8.20 -3.63
C SER A 2 25.17 -8.47 -2.71
N HIS A 3 23.99 -8.00 -3.09
CA HIS A 3 22.77 -8.54 -2.52
C HIS A 3 22.70 -10.00 -2.96
N LEU A 4 22.79 -10.90 -1.99
CA LEU A 4 22.36 -12.28 -2.14
C LEU A 4 20.89 -12.21 -2.53
N GLU A 5 20.58 -12.39 -3.82
CA GLU A 5 19.28 -12.85 -4.26
C GLU A 5 19.12 -14.25 -3.69
N GLN A 6 18.57 -14.35 -2.48
CA GLN A 6 18.00 -15.60 -2.04
C GLN A 6 16.84 -15.86 -2.98
N GLU A 7 16.96 -16.89 -3.80
CA GLU A 7 15.81 -17.46 -4.50
C GLU A 7 14.82 -17.93 -3.43
N THR A 8 13.90 -17.06 -3.08
CA THR A 8 12.83 -17.41 -2.15
C THR A 8 11.76 -18.11 -2.97
N GLU A 9 11.62 -19.40 -2.76
CA GLU A 9 10.57 -20.19 -3.39
C GLU A 9 9.22 -19.77 -2.80
N ILE A 10 8.33 -19.25 -3.65
CA ILE A 10 6.98 -18.82 -3.24
C ILE A 10 6.04 -20.01 -3.43
N PHE A 11 5.55 -20.59 -2.33
CA PHE A 11 4.62 -21.72 -2.32
C PHE A 11 3.15 -21.32 -2.49
N GLY A 12 2.80 -20.05 -2.26
CA GLY A 12 1.44 -19.57 -2.38
C GLY A 12 1.26 -18.14 -1.91
N LEU A 13 0.05 -17.63 -2.10
CA LEU A 13 -0.40 -16.33 -1.62
C LEU A 13 -1.58 -16.53 -0.68
N LEU A 14 -1.56 -15.86 0.46
CA LEU A 14 -2.67 -15.81 1.40
C LEU A 14 -3.42 -14.49 1.18
N GLY A 15 -4.66 -14.58 0.72
CA GLY A 15 -5.48 -13.43 0.39
C GLY A 15 -6.47 -13.05 1.49
N TYR A 16 -7.35 -12.10 1.14
CA TYR A 16 -8.40 -11.55 1.99
C TYR A 16 -9.24 -12.63 2.70
N GLU A 17 -9.60 -13.70 2.02
CA GLU A 17 -10.46 -14.77 2.54
C GLU A 17 -9.90 -15.45 3.80
N VAL A 18 -8.57 -15.44 3.96
CA VAL A 18 -7.89 -15.99 5.14
C VAL A 18 -7.97 -15.04 6.33
N TYR A 19 -7.96 -13.75 6.06
CA TYR A 19 -7.74 -12.71 7.06
C TYR A 19 -8.97 -11.87 7.39
N GLN A 20 -10.07 -12.01 6.65
CA GLN A 20 -11.23 -11.11 6.74
C GLN A 20 -11.85 -10.98 8.15
N ASP A 21 -11.66 -11.98 8.99
CA ASP A 21 -12.19 -12.00 10.36
C ASP A 21 -11.20 -11.47 11.42
N TRP A 22 -9.99 -11.10 11.00
CA TRP A 22 -8.92 -10.61 11.85
C TRP A 22 -8.53 -9.18 11.51
N ASP A 23 -7.99 -8.49 12.50
CA ASP A 23 -7.26 -7.26 12.25
C ASP A 23 -5.78 -7.60 12.09
N LEU A 24 -5.12 -7.00 11.10
CA LEU A 24 -3.75 -7.31 10.71
C LEU A 24 -2.82 -6.22 11.18
N LEU A 25 -1.93 -6.53 12.14
CA LEU A 25 -0.85 -5.63 12.53
C LEU A 25 0.42 -6.00 11.77
N PHE A 26 0.84 -5.12 10.86
CA PHE A 26 2.09 -5.23 10.12
C PHE A 26 3.20 -4.49 10.85
N ASP A 27 4.29 -5.19 11.12
CA ASP A 27 5.55 -4.65 11.60
C ASP A 27 6.67 -5.10 10.65
N TYR A 28 6.90 -4.29 9.61
CA TYR A 28 7.91 -4.62 8.62
C TYR A 28 9.34 -4.51 9.17
N GLU A 29 9.59 -3.62 10.13
CA GLU A 29 10.89 -3.50 10.79
C GLU A 29 11.19 -4.74 11.65
N GLY A 30 10.21 -5.20 12.42
CA GLY A 30 10.29 -6.41 13.21
C GLY A 30 10.09 -7.70 12.42
N GLY A 31 9.73 -7.61 11.11
CA GLY A 31 9.48 -8.76 10.23
C GLY A 31 8.29 -9.61 10.70
N THR A 32 7.27 -9.02 11.30
CA THR A 32 6.12 -9.75 11.85
C THR A 32 4.79 -9.28 11.31
N LEU A 33 3.89 -10.24 11.10
CA LEU A 33 2.47 -10.04 10.91
C LEU A 33 1.74 -10.67 12.11
N THR A 34 0.98 -9.84 12.84
CA THR A 34 0.19 -10.32 13.98
C THR A 34 -1.29 -10.25 13.62
N LEU A 35 -1.98 -11.38 13.83
CA LEU A 35 -3.43 -11.46 13.71
C LEU A 35 -4.04 -11.08 15.07
N LEU A 36 -4.82 -10.02 15.09
CA LEU A 36 -5.49 -9.53 16.29
C LEU A 36 -6.97 -9.89 16.23
N ASP A 37 -7.51 -10.34 17.35
CA ASP A 37 -8.96 -10.37 17.51
C ASP A 37 -9.48 -8.93 17.47
N PRO A 38 -10.49 -8.60 16.63
CA PRO A 38 -10.99 -7.25 16.50
C PRO A 38 -11.47 -6.60 17.81
N THR A 39 -11.81 -7.42 18.82
CA THR A 39 -12.27 -6.93 20.14
C THR A 39 -11.14 -6.36 21.00
N VAL A 40 -9.87 -6.70 20.69
CA VAL A 40 -8.70 -6.23 21.45
C VAL A 40 -7.83 -5.26 20.67
N THR A 41 -8.13 -4.98 19.41
CA THR A 41 -7.30 -4.14 18.53
C THR A 41 -7.04 -2.76 19.11
N ASP A 42 -8.07 -2.07 19.61
CA ASP A 42 -7.91 -0.72 20.16
C ASP A 42 -7.03 -0.71 21.41
N ALA A 43 -7.17 -1.71 22.28
CA ALA A 43 -6.31 -1.86 23.46
C ALA A 43 -4.85 -2.17 23.06
N CYS A 44 -4.66 -2.98 22.03
CA CYS A 44 -3.33 -3.28 21.49
C CYS A 44 -2.68 -2.02 20.90
N VAL A 45 -3.41 -1.26 20.07
CA VAL A 45 -2.95 0.00 19.48
C VAL A 45 -2.58 1.01 20.59
N ALA A 46 -3.44 1.19 21.59
CA ALA A 46 -3.17 2.07 22.72
C ALA A 46 -1.90 1.66 23.49
N SER A 47 -1.71 0.37 23.71
CA SER A 47 -0.49 -0.16 24.36
C SER A 47 0.77 0.09 23.52
N LEU A 48 0.73 -0.18 22.22
CA LEU A 48 1.87 0.00 21.31
C LEU A 48 2.27 1.47 21.15
N THR A 49 1.30 2.37 21.18
CA THR A 49 1.55 3.81 21.00
C THR A 49 1.89 4.53 22.29
N GLY A 50 1.59 3.92 23.45
CA GLY A 50 1.67 4.61 24.75
C GLY A 50 0.72 5.80 24.83
N GLY A 51 -0.41 5.75 24.12
CA GLY A 51 -1.40 6.83 24.01
C GLY A 51 -1.02 7.96 23.06
N ARG A 52 0.07 7.81 22.27
CA ARG A 52 0.41 8.79 21.22
C ARG A 52 -0.65 8.77 20.11
N PRO A 53 -0.92 9.93 19.47
CA PRO A 53 -1.89 9.99 18.38
C PRO A 53 -1.53 9.05 17.23
N VAL A 54 -2.55 8.42 16.65
CA VAL A 54 -2.47 7.61 15.43
C VAL A 54 -3.15 8.35 14.28
N THR A 55 -2.81 7.99 13.04
CA THR A 55 -3.63 8.39 11.89
C THR A 55 -4.53 7.23 11.52
N GLU A 56 -5.82 7.42 11.63
CA GLU A 56 -6.84 6.46 11.26
C GLU A 56 -7.59 6.96 10.02
N VAL A 57 -7.73 6.10 9.03
CA VAL A 57 -8.44 6.42 7.79
C VAL A 57 -9.45 5.33 7.45
N PRO A 58 -10.64 5.69 6.94
CA PRO A 58 -11.61 4.71 6.49
C PRO A 58 -11.08 3.95 5.27
N ILE A 59 -11.44 2.67 5.17
CA ILE A 59 -11.25 1.87 3.96
C ILE A 59 -12.60 1.50 3.37
N GLU A 60 -12.65 1.40 2.05
CA GLU A 60 -13.75 0.81 1.30
C GLU A 60 -13.30 -0.50 0.69
N MET A 61 -14.16 -1.52 0.73
CA MET A 61 -13.88 -2.78 0.06
C MET A 61 -14.34 -2.73 -1.40
N GLU A 62 -13.44 -3.06 -2.32
CA GLU A 62 -13.75 -3.31 -3.72
C GLU A 62 -13.49 -4.79 -4.02
N GLY A 63 -14.55 -5.61 -3.89
CA GLY A 63 -14.39 -7.05 -3.84
C GLY A 63 -13.56 -7.46 -2.62
N HIS A 64 -12.39 -8.03 -2.86
CA HIS A 64 -11.43 -8.43 -1.83
C HIS A 64 -10.29 -7.41 -1.61
N ILE A 65 -10.34 -6.26 -2.27
CA ILE A 65 -9.30 -5.23 -2.16
C ILE A 65 -9.77 -4.13 -1.20
N ALA A 66 -9.01 -3.91 -0.14
CA ALA A 66 -9.19 -2.74 0.73
C ALA A 66 -8.64 -1.50 0.02
N CYS A 67 -9.42 -0.43 -0.01
CA CYS A 67 -9.10 0.80 -0.72
C CYS A 67 -9.11 1.99 0.22
N VAL A 68 -8.18 2.92 0.04
CA VAL A 68 -8.11 4.20 0.75
C VAL A 68 -8.17 5.37 -0.23
N GLU A 69 -8.65 6.50 0.24
CA GLU A 69 -8.48 7.77 -0.45
C GLU A 69 -7.12 8.38 -0.11
N ALA A 70 -6.45 8.87 -1.14
CA ALA A 70 -5.16 9.55 -1.04
C ALA A 70 -5.15 10.82 -1.87
N CYS A 71 -4.23 11.74 -1.56
CA CYS A 71 -4.10 13.00 -2.27
C CYS A 71 -2.65 13.24 -2.70
N ILE A 72 -2.45 13.60 -3.98
CA ILE A 72 -1.17 14.06 -4.51
C ILE A 72 -1.39 15.43 -5.16
N GLY A 73 -0.91 16.50 -4.50
CA GLY A 73 -1.28 17.85 -4.90
C GLY A 73 -2.78 18.07 -4.72
N GLU A 74 -3.47 18.43 -5.82
CA GLU A 74 -4.93 18.59 -5.84
C GLU A 74 -5.67 17.34 -6.37
N CYS A 75 -4.92 16.30 -6.71
CA CYS A 75 -5.47 15.08 -7.29
C CYS A 75 -5.87 14.11 -6.18
N MET A 76 -7.18 13.83 -6.07
CA MET A 76 -7.71 12.78 -5.21
C MET A 76 -7.62 11.45 -5.96
N LEU A 77 -7.13 10.44 -5.28
CA LEU A 77 -6.85 9.11 -5.81
C LEU A 77 -7.47 8.03 -4.95
N ARG A 78 -7.94 6.99 -5.57
CA ARG A 78 -8.41 5.77 -4.90
C ARG A 78 -7.36 4.69 -5.05
N LEU A 79 -6.70 4.33 -3.93
CA LEU A 79 -5.57 3.42 -3.91
C LEU A 79 -5.95 2.12 -3.18
N GLY A 80 -5.68 0.98 -3.81
CA GLY A 80 -5.79 -0.33 -3.16
C GLY A 80 -4.61 -0.56 -2.22
N ILE A 81 -4.85 -1.32 -1.15
CA ILE A 81 -3.80 -1.74 -0.20
C ILE A 81 -3.31 -3.11 -0.63
N ASP A 82 -2.02 -3.20 -0.97
CA ASP A 82 -1.35 -4.44 -1.35
C ASP A 82 -0.10 -4.66 -0.50
N CYS A 83 -0.27 -5.35 0.61
CA CYS A 83 0.81 -5.63 1.55
C CYS A 83 1.89 -6.58 1.00
N GLY A 84 1.62 -7.27 -0.11
CA GLY A 84 2.57 -8.11 -0.82
C GLY A 84 3.35 -7.37 -1.92
N ALA A 85 2.94 -6.15 -2.27
CA ALA A 85 3.63 -5.37 -3.29
C ALA A 85 4.92 -4.76 -2.77
N GLY A 86 6.06 -5.04 -3.42
CA GLY A 86 7.37 -4.46 -3.09
C GLY A 86 7.49 -2.96 -3.44
N GLY A 87 6.49 -2.35 -4.05
CA GLY A 87 6.49 -0.95 -4.46
C GLY A 87 5.11 -0.35 -4.56
N ASP A 88 5.03 0.98 -4.47
CA ASP A 88 3.78 1.71 -4.75
C ASP A 88 3.61 1.87 -6.25
N LEU A 89 2.36 1.79 -6.71
CA LEU A 89 2.03 1.81 -8.13
C LEU A 89 0.90 2.79 -8.40
N LEU A 90 1.03 3.58 -9.47
CA LEU A 90 -0.02 4.44 -10.00
C LEU A 90 -0.32 4.08 -11.46
N VAL A 91 -1.57 4.27 -11.87
CA VAL A 91 -1.94 4.05 -13.27
C VAL A 91 -1.18 5.00 -14.20
N GLY A 92 -0.70 4.47 -15.32
CA GLY A 92 0.16 5.19 -16.26
C GLY A 92 -0.43 6.50 -16.80
N ARG A 93 -1.78 6.62 -16.87
CA ARG A 93 -2.48 7.84 -17.32
C ARG A 93 -2.23 9.05 -16.41
N LEU A 94 -1.86 8.83 -15.15
CA LEU A 94 -1.60 9.90 -14.18
C LEU A 94 -0.21 10.53 -14.35
N TRP A 95 0.68 9.96 -15.16
CA TRP A 95 2.05 10.45 -15.30
C TRP A 95 2.14 11.92 -15.70
N GLU A 96 1.38 12.34 -16.69
CA GLU A 96 1.46 13.73 -17.17
C GLU A 96 0.78 14.71 -16.21
N SER A 97 -0.38 14.38 -15.66
CA SER A 97 -1.10 15.23 -14.71
C SER A 97 -0.33 15.41 -13.39
N LEU A 98 0.36 14.37 -12.92
CA LEU A 98 1.15 14.42 -11.70
C LEU A 98 2.59 14.93 -11.92
N ARG A 99 3.01 15.20 -13.15
CA ARG A 99 4.39 15.58 -13.49
C ARG A 99 4.99 16.70 -12.62
N PRO A 100 4.24 17.76 -12.24
CA PRO A 100 4.76 18.80 -11.34
C PRO A 100 5.08 18.31 -9.92
N THR A 101 4.44 17.23 -9.48
CA THR A 101 4.60 16.63 -8.15
C THR A 101 5.67 15.54 -8.11
N LEU A 102 6.28 15.21 -9.26
CA LEU A 102 7.24 14.12 -9.40
C LEU A 102 8.69 14.63 -9.42
N THR A 103 9.61 13.81 -8.88
CA THR A 103 11.06 14.00 -8.98
C THR A 103 11.76 12.68 -9.33
N GLY A 104 12.99 12.75 -9.85
CA GLY A 104 13.80 11.57 -10.15
C GLY A 104 13.14 10.64 -11.18
N ARG A 105 12.48 11.22 -12.18
CA ARG A 105 11.78 10.50 -13.25
C ARG A 105 12.76 9.69 -14.09
N ARG A 106 12.46 8.42 -14.29
CA ARG A 106 13.27 7.49 -15.08
C ARG A 106 12.43 6.35 -15.65
N GLU A 107 12.97 5.64 -16.62
CA GLU A 107 12.48 4.33 -17.00
C GLU A 107 13.13 3.25 -16.14
N THR A 108 12.40 2.22 -15.82
CA THR A 108 12.85 1.08 -15.03
C THR A 108 12.15 -0.19 -15.51
N THR A 109 12.56 -1.32 -15.00
CA THR A 109 11.91 -2.59 -15.26
C THR A 109 11.11 -2.99 -14.02
N LEU A 110 9.87 -3.39 -14.22
CA LEU A 110 9.01 -4.00 -13.22
C LEU A 110 8.87 -5.48 -13.57
N THR A 111 9.15 -6.34 -12.59
CA THR A 111 8.87 -7.77 -12.70
C THR A 111 7.64 -8.07 -11.87
N GLY A 112 6.60 -8.59 -12.52
CA GLY A 112 5.36 -9.02 -11.88
C GLY A 112 5.49 -10.39 -11.22
N ALA A 113 4.42 -10.84 -10.55
CA ALA A 113 4.32 -12.19 -10.00
C ALA A 113 4.36 -13.28 -11.08
N ASP A 114 4.10 -12.93 -12.34
CA ASP A 114 4.22 -13.76 -13.54
C ASP A 114 5.67 -13.92 -14.04
N ALA A 115 6.65 -13.33 -13.34
CA ALA A 115 8.06 -13.24 -13.71
C ALA A 115 8.32 -12.50 -15.04
N GLU A 116 7.32 -11.86 -15.65
CA GLU A 116 7.51 -11.05 -16.84
C GLU A 116 8.11 -9.69 -16.50
N ALA A 117 9.19 -9.33 -17.19
CA ALA A 117 9.85 -8.03 -17.05
C ALA A 117 9.25 -7.02 -18.05
N ARG A 118 8.69 -5.94 -17.55
CA ARG A 118 8.08 -4.88 -18.36
C ARG A 118 8.77 -3.54 -18.13
N ARG A 119 9.03 -2.81 -19.21
CA ARG A 119 9.52 -1.43 -19.08
C ARG A 119 8.42 -0.52 -18.60
N VAL A 120 8.69 0.21 -17.53
CA VAL A 120 7.75 1.11 -16.88
C VAL A 120 8.42 2.43 -16.52
N ARG A 121 7.63 3.46 -16.31
CA ARG A 121 8.13 4.73 -15.79
C ARG A 121 8.12 4.71 -14.27
N SER A 122 9.15 5.28 -13.66
CA SER A 122 9.21 5.45 -12.21
C SER A 122 9.61 6.86 -11.83
N ALA A 123 9.17 7.30 -10.66
CA ALA A 123 9.52 8.59 -10.09
C ALA A 123 9.36 8.53 -8.57
N LYS A 124 9.77 9.60 -7.89
CA LYS A 124 9.41 9.83 -6.50
C LYS A 124 8.30 10.87 -6.43
N VAL A 125 7.16 10.51 -5.88
CA VAL A 125 6.09 11.45 -5.54
C VAL A 125 6.58 12.33 -4.41
N LYS A 126 6.60 13.66 -4.59
CA LYS A 126 7.13 14.60 -3.59
C LYS A 126 6.38 14.50 -2.27
N ARG A 127 5.03 14.47 -2.33
CA ARG A 127 4.12 14.38 -1.19
C ARG A 127 2.89 13.59 -1.59
N LEU A 128 2.56 12.59 -0.81
CA LEU A 128 1.32 11.84 -0.87
C LEU A 128 0.70 11.88 0.52
N LYS A 129 -0.60 12.17 0.61
CA LYS A 129 -1.34 12.20 1.87
C LYS A 129 -2.39 11.10 1.88
N ILE A 130 -2.50 10.41 3.02
CA ILE A 130 -3.57 9.47 3.33
C ILE A 130 -4.12 9.90 4.70
N GLY A 131 -5.35 10.40 4.72
CA GLY A 131 -5.86 11.12 5.89
C GLY A 131 -4.95 12.30 6.25
N ASP A 132 -4.58 12.42 7.52
CA ASP A 132 -3.67 13.46 8.01
C ASP A 132 -2.18 13.09 7.85
N ARG A 133 -1.87 11.85 7.45
CA ARG A 133 -0.50 11.38 7.29
C ARG A 133 0.08 11.83 5.96
N GLU A 134 1.26 12.48 6.01
CA GLU A 134 2.02 12.88 4.82
C GLU A 134 3.23 11.97 4.63
N PHE A 135 3.32 11.36 3.46
CA PHE A 135 4.47 10.58 2.99
C PHE A 135 5.26 11.40 1.99
N ARG A 136 6.59 11.43 2.15
CA ARG A 136 7.47 12.26 1.33
C ARG A 136 8.41 11.42 0.48
N ARG A 137 8.63 11.88 -0.78
CA ARG A 137 9.56 11.25 -1.72
C ARG A 137 9.26 9.78 -1.96
N VAL A 138 7.99 9.44 -2.03
CA VAL A 138 7.48 8.07 -2.17
C VAL A 138 7.91 7.47 -3.50
N PRO A 139 8.75 6.41 -3.52
CA PRO A 139 9.12 5.73 -4.75
C PRO A 139 7.89 5.08 -5.38
N THR A 140 7.60 5.44 -6.62
CA THR A 140 6.35 5.02 -7.28
C THR A 140 6.63 4.60 -8.71
N VAL A 141 6.02 3.51 -9.12
CA VAL A 141 6.02 3.01 -10.48
C VAL A 141 4.70 3.39 -11.17
N PHE A 142 4.77 3.74 -12.44
CA PHE A 142 3.60 4.04 -13.27
C PHE A 142 3.45 2.96 -14.33
N ASN A 143 2.34 2.23 -14.25
CA ASN A 143 2.08 1.08 -15.13
C ASN A 143 0.62 1.04 -15.58
N ASP A 144 0.35 0.18 -16.54
CA ASP A 144 -1.01 -0.18 -16.92
C ASP A 144 -1.61 -1.11 -15.83
N MET A 145 -2.78 -0.72 -15.33
CA MET A 145 -3.56 -1.50 -14.37
C MET A 145 -4.89 -1.98 -14.96
N SER A 146 -5.02 -2.02 -16.29
CA SER A 146 -6.26 -2.39 -16.96
C SER A 146 -6.75 -3.77 -16.55
N HIS A 147 -5.84 -4.73 -16.39
CA HIS A 147 -6.19 -6.09 -15.95
C HIS A 147 -6.89 -6.10 -14.60
N LEU A 148 -6.35 -5.37 -13.62
CA LEU A 148 -6.95 -5.26 -12.30
C LEU A 148 -8.27 -4.51 -12.35
N ASN A 149 -8.28 -3.37 -13.03
CA ASN A 149 -9.44 -2.48 -13.09
C ASN A 149 -10.62 -3.07 -13.88
N HIS A 150 -10.37 -4.00 -14.80
CA HIS A 150 -11.43 -4.63 -15.59
C HIS A 150 -12.42 -5.44 -14.73
N SER A 151 -11.95 -6.01 -13.63
CA SER A 151 -12.77 -6.81 -12.72
C SER A 151 -13.44 -5.99 -11.59
N LEU A 152 -13.10 -4.71 -11.46
CA LEU A 152 -13.59 -3.86 -10.40
C LEU A 152 -14.79 -3.01 -10.84
N LYS A 153 -15.74 -2.79 -9.93
CA LYS A 153 -16.88 -1.90 -10.17
C LYS A 153 -16.46 -0.43 -10.26
N ARG A 154 -15.55 -0.04 -9.37
CA ARG A 154 -14.89 1.26 -9.35
C ARG A 154 -13.40 1.03 -9.51
N GLY A 155 -12.81 1.52 -10.59
CA GLY A 155 -11.40 1.35 -10.85
C GLY A 155 -10.51 1.99 -9.77
N LEU A 156 -9.29 1.49 -9.67
CA LEU A 156 -8.24 2.04 -8.82
C LEU A 156 -7.31 2.97 -9.62
N ASP A 157 -6.82 3.99 -8.97
CA ASP A 157 -5.80 4.88 -9.50
C ASP A 157 -4.38 4.38 -9.19
N GLY A 158 -4.26 3.40 -8.30
CA GLY A 158 -2.99 2.81 -7.92
C GLY A 158 -3.10 1.82 -6.78
N LEU A 159 -1.93 1.37 -6.32
CA LEU A 159 -1.76 0.51 -5.14
C LEU A 159 -0.72 1.14 -4.21
N ILE A 160 -0.96 1.06 -2.91
CA ILE A 160 0.05 1.32 -1.88
C ILE A 160 0.62 -0.02 -1.40
N GLY A 161 1.95 -0.06 -1.32
CA GLY A 161 2.68 -1.26 -0.95
C GLY A 161 3.75 -0.98 0.11
N PHE A 162 4.82 -1.75 0.05
CA PHE A 162 5.93 -1.71 1.00
C PHE A 162 6.45 -0.29 1.31
N PRO A 163 6.71 0.63 0.35
CA PRO A 163 7.28 1.94 0.65
C PRO A 163 6.44 2.81 1.60
N ILE A 164 5.10 2.70 1.51
CA ILE A 164 4.18 3.41 2.40
C ILE A 164 3.96 2.62 3.69
N LEU A 165 3.73 1.31 3.58
CA LEU A 165 3.35 0.48 4.72
C LEU A 165 4.52 0.20 5.68
N SER A 166 5.76 0.11 5.18
CA SER A 166 6.94 -0.23 5.99
C SER A 166 7.52 0.92 6.81
N GLY A 167 7.11 2.15 6.53
CA GLY A 167 7.64 3.33 7.25
C GLY A 167 7.19 3.43 8.72
N GLN A 168 6.24 2.61 9.13
CA GLN A 168 5.68 2.54 10.48
C GLN A 168 4.93 1.21 10.67
N LYS A 169 4.56 0.91 11.91
CA LYS A 169 3.59 -0.17 12.15
C LYS A 169 2.21 0.26 11.65
N THR A 170 1.50 -0.68 11.04
CA THR A 170 0.21 -0.39 10.40
C THR A 170 -0.79 -1.46 10.80
N VAL A 171 -2.01 -1.05 11.17
CA VAL A 171 -3.12 -1.98 11.40
C VAL A 171 -4.14 -1.85 10.28
N LEU A 172 -4.48 -2.95 9.65
CA LEU A 172 -5.56 -3.05 8.68
C LEU A 172 -6.70 -3.85 9.28
N SER A 173 -7.84 -3.20 9.48
CA SER A 173 -9.06 -3.83 9.97
C SER A 173 -10.12 -3.88 8.88
N TYR A 174 -10.40 -5.07 8.39
CA TYR A 174 -11.45 -5.29 7.39
C TYR A 174 -12.84 -5.12 8.00
N ARG A 175 -13.04 -5.60 9.24
CA ARG A 175 -14.35 -5.56 9.90
C ARG A 175 -14.76 -4.16 10.32
N SER A 176 -13.84 -3.38 10.88
CA SER A 176 -14.13 -1.99 11.27
C SER A 176 -13.96 -1.01 10.12
N GLY A 177 -13.48 -1.46 8.95
CA GLY A 177 -13.34 -0.64 7.77
C GLY A 177 -12.31 0.48 7.94
N ARG A 178 -11.13 0.18 8.52
CA ARG A 178 -10.12 1.21 8.81
C ARG A 178 -8.68 0.73 8.62
N LEU A 179 -7.84 1.67 8.23
CA LEU A 179 -6.39 1.56 8.20
C LEU A 179 -5.82 2.51 9.26
N ILE A 180 -4.95 2.02 10.14
CA ILE A 180 -4.35 2.80 11.23
C ILE A 180 -2.84 2.82 11.03
N PHE A 181 -2.25 4.01 10.92
CA PHE A 181 -0.82 4.22 10.93
C PHE A 181 -0.38 4.59 12.35
N LEU A 182 0.48 3.78 12.95
CA LEU A 182 1.05 4.04 14.27
C LEU A 182 2.19 5.07 14.16
N PRO A 183 2.49 5.82 15.24
CA PRO A 183 3.54 6.82 15.26
C PRO A 183 4.95 6.23 15.23
#